data_39366692afa382de3c77221172e39098
#
_entry.id   39366692afa382de3c77221172e39098
#
_cell.length_a   1.000
_cell.length_b   1.000
_cell.length_c   1.000
_cell.angle_alpha   90.00
_cell.angle_beta   90.00
_cell.angle_gamma   90.00
#
_symmetry.space_group_name_H-M   'P 1'
#
loop_
_entity.id
_entity.type
_entity.pdbx_description
1 polymer ?
#
loop_
_entity_poly.entity_id
_entity_poly.type
_entity_poly.pdbx_seq_one_letter_code
_entity_poly.pdbx_strand_id
1 'polypeptide(L)'
;MLSPGFTMPRASLTTLAEDLASRGYVVAAVDHAYESDGTTFPGGRVLTCKACEQVFPDRSLHRVSDGRAQDVGFLLDRLTGPHSAWRYSWLIDAQRIGMAGHSIGGAAASAAMAADPRVDAGVNMDGTLFTPIPEGGLGGRPLLMLGGDPALLPPDFSDTSWEDNWPRLDGWKRWLTVTGAGHPAFTDWPVLGDEAGYPHPETPLSGTRSQQITRAYVGAFFDLHLRGMPAPRLDGPTAADPEVVFHRS
;
A
#
# COMPACT_ATOMS: atom_id res chain seq x y z
N MET A 1 2.53 -4.60 7.50
CA MET A 1 1.44 -3.63 7.85
C MET A 1 0.72 -3.20 6.59
N LEU A 2 -0.60 -2.91 6.68
CA LEU A 2 -1.41 -2.45 5.54
C LEU A 2 -2.07 -1.11 5.87
N SER A 3 -1.97 -0.14 4.94
CA SER A 3 -2.55 1.21 5.06
C SER A 3 -3.50 1.47 3.88
N PRO A 4 -4.78 1.79 4.14
CA PRO A 4 -5.78 2.00 3.10
C PRO A 4 -5.66 3.36 2.41
N GLY A 5 -6.45 3.59 1.36
CA GLY A 5 -6.62 4.89 0.74
C GLY A 5 -7.18 5.95 1.70
N PHE A 6 -7.10 7.23 1.29
CA PHE A 6 -7.74 8.31 2.05
C PHE A 6 -9.26 8.12 2.04
N THR A 7 -9.89 8.41 3.14
CA THR A 7 -11.32 8.16 3.42
C THR A 7 -11.73 6.69 3.54
N MET A 8 -10.84 5.74 3.23
CA MET A 8 -11.15 4.32 3.24
C MET A 8 -10.86 3.66 4.61
N PRO A 9 -11.67 2.69 5.04
CA PRO A 9 -11.38 1.88 6.22
C PRO A 9 -10.34 0.80 5.88
N ARG A 10 -9.64 0.28 6.91
CA ARG A 10 -8.72 -0.87 6.76
C ARG A 10 -9.36 -2.08 6.08
N ALA A 11 -10.68 -2.24 6.23
CA ALA A 11 -11.45 -3.34 5.64
C ALA A 11 -11.38 -3.35 4.09
N SER A 12 -11.01 -2.23 3.45
CA SER A 12 -10.83 -2.17 2.01
C SER A 12 -9.63 -2.99 1.47
N LEU A 13 -8.80 -3.53 2.36
CA LEU A 13 -7.63 -4.37 2.04
C LEU A 13 -7.74 -5.77 2.68
N THR A 14 -8.96 -6.23 2.99
CA THR A 14 -9.17 -7.50 3.70
C THR A 14 -8.65 -8.70 2.93
N THR A 15 -8.94 -8.80 1.63
CA THR A 15 -8.49 -9.95 0.83
C THR A 15 -6.97 -10.03 0.71
N LEU A 16 -6.29 -8.88 0.62
CA LEU A 16 -4.83 -8.85 0.66
C LEU A 16 -4.30 -9.24 2.05
N ALA A 17 -4.95 -8.77 3.12
CA ALA A 17 -4.57 -9.12 4.49
C ALA A 17 -4.70 -10.62 4.75
N GLU A 18 -5.80 -11.24 4.29
CA GLU A 18 -6.04 -12.67 4.43
C GLU A 18 -5.06 -13.51 3.60
N ASP A 19 -4.75 -13.10 2.37
CA ASP A 19 -3.74 -13.79 1.53
C ASP A 19 -2.37 -13.77 2.22
N LEU A 20 -1.91 -12.61 2.69
CA LEU A 20 -0.64 -12.50 3.41
C LEU A 20 -0.65 -13.33 4.71
N ALA A 21 -1.75 -13.30 5.47
CA ALA A 21 -1.88 -14.12 6.67
C ALA A 21 -1.84 -15.62 6.34
N SER A 22 -2.48 -16.05 5.25
CA SER A 22 -2.44 -17.44 4.78
C SER A 22 -1.04 -17.91 4.40
N ARG A 23 -0.17 -16.98 4.01
CA ARG A 23 1.27 -17.22 3.74
C ARG A 23 2.12 -17.27 5.00
N GLY A 24 1.54 -17.03 6.19
CA GLY A 24 2.22 -17.06 7.47
C GLY A 24 2.78 -15.73 7.95
N TYR A 25 2.31 -14.61 7.40
CA TYR A 25 2.63 -13.28 7.92
C TYR A 25 1.70 -12.90 9.08
N VAL A 26 2.23 -12.20 10.08
CA VAL A 26 1.42 -11.42 11.00
C VAL A 26 1.03 -10.12 10.29
N VAL A 27 -0.27 -9.90 10.10
CA VAL A 27 -0.77 -8.73 9.36
C VAL A 27 -1.46 -7.76 10.31
N ALA A 28 -1.01 -6.51 10.30
CA ALA A 28 -1.65 -5.39 10.97
C ALA A 28 -2.24 -4.44 9.92
N ALA A 29 -3.56 -4.43 9.77
CA ALA A 29 -4.28 -3.46 8.94
C ALA A 29 -4.72 -2.27 9.80
N VAL A 30 -4.42 -1.05 9.35
CA VAL A 30 -4.52 0.17 10.16
C VAL A 30 -5.73 0.99 9.73
N ASP A 31 -6.58 1.39 10.70
CA ASP A 31 -7.47 2.54 10.53
C ASP A 31 -6.77 3.78 11.08
N HIS A 32 -6.44 4.72 10.21
CA HIS A 32 -5.90 6.02 10.65
C HIS A 32 -7.02 6.87 11.23
N ALA A 33 -6.85 7.28 12.48
CA ALA A 33 -7.88 8.01 13.21
C ALA A 33 -8.21 9.33 12.53
N TYR A 34 -9.50 9.63 12.34
CA TYR A 34 -10.01 10.85 11.71
C TYR A 34 -9.72 10.99 10.20
N GLU A 35 -9.42 9.92 9.50
CA GLU A 35 -9.11 9.94 8.07
C GLU A 35 -10.12 9.17 7.21
N SER A 36 -11.12 8.53 7.80
CA SER A 36 -12.20 7.84 7.07
C SER A 36 -13.57 8.40 7.42
N ASP A 37 -14.56 8.15 6.58
CA ASP A 37 -15.93 8.65 6.74
C ASP A 37 -16.61 8.15 8.02
N GLY A 38 -16.15 7.02 8.56
CA GLY A 38 -16.60 6.51 9.83
C GLY A 38 -15.82 5.28 10.29
N THR A 39 -15.00 5.43 11.32
CA THR A 39 -14.34 4.30 11.98
C THR A 39 -14.90 4.12 13.38
N THR A 40 -15.47 2.94 13.65
CA THR A 40 -15.97 2.60 14.98
C THR A 40 -14.86 2.01 15.84
N PHE A 41 -14.59 2.64 16.96
CA PHE A 41 -13.62 2.21 17.96
C PHE A 41 -14.29 1.42 19.09
N PRO A 42 -13.51 0.67 19.91
CA PRO A 42 -14.03 0.00 21.09
C PRO A 42 -14.82 0.98 21.97
N GLY A 43 -15.98 0.54 22.48
CA GLY A 43 -16.90 1.38 23.24
C GLY A 43 -17.90 2.16 22.40
N GLY A 44 -17.98 1.90 21.08
CA GLY A 44 -18.99 2.47 20.17
C GLY A 44 -18.71 3.90 19.72
N ARG A 45 -17.53 4.45 20.03
CA ARG A 45 -17.14 5.78 19.55
C ARG A 45 -16.86 5.73 18.07
N VAL A 46 -17.55 6.55 17.27
CA VAL A 46 -17.30 6.72 15.85
C VAL A 46 -16.46 7.96 15.61
N LEU A 47 -15.36 7.81 14.88
CA LEU A 47 -14.53 8.92 14.40
C LEU A 47 -14.82 9.15 12.92
N THR A 48 -15.12 10.40 12.57
CA THR A 48 -15.36 10.84 11.20
C THR A 48 -14.09 11.47 10.59
N CYS A 49 -14.12 11.79 9.30
CA CYS A 49 -12.98 12.32 8.57
C CYS A 49 -12.72 13.80 8.88
N LYS A 50 -12.13 14.12 10.03
CA LYS A 50 -11.67 15.49 10.33
C LYS A 50 -10.51 15.93 9.44
N ALA A 51 -9.66 15.01 9.02
CA ALA A 51 -8.58 15.29 8.08
C ALA A 51 -9.12 15.79 6.73
N CYS A 52 -10.31 15.33 6.29
CA CYS A 52 -10.95 15.80 5.09
C CYS A 52 -11.19 17.32 5.09
N GLU A 53 -11.63 17.86 6.25
CA GLU A 53 -11.89 19.28 6.40
C GLU A 53 -10.62 20.15 6.28
N GLN A 54 -9.46 19.56 6.61
CA GLN A 54 -8.16 20.23 6.59
C GLN A 54 -7.43 20.07 5.26
N VAL A 55 -7.56 18.90 4.64
CA VAL A 55 -6.79 18.51 3.46
C VAL A 55 -7.42 18.99 2.16
N PHE A 56 -8.75 18.91 2.01
CA PHE A 56 -9.42 19.27 0.76
C PHE A 56 -9.31 20.75 0.38
N PRO A 57 -9.30 21.73 1.30
CA PRO A 57 -9.15 23.13 0.94
C PRO A 57 -7.81 23.48 0.29
N ASP A 58 -6.70 22.89 0.77
CA ASP A 58 -5.34 23.23 0.33
C ASP A 58 -4.59 22.06 -0.35
N ARG A 59 -5.24 20.90 -0.49
CA ARG A 59 -4.68 19.67 -1.04
C ARG A 59 -3.38 19.23 -0.36
N SER A 60 -3.25 19.47 0.94
CA SER A 60 -2.04 19.16 1.72
C SER A 60 -1.89 17.66 2.07
N LEU A 61 -2.03 16.77 1.06
CA LEU A 61 -1.96 15.31 1.21
C LEU A 61 -0.60 14.81 1.73
N HIS A 62 0.47 15.59 1.56
CA HIS A 62 1.77 15.28 2.18
C HIS A 62 1.65 15.17 3.71
N ARG A 63 0.84 16.02 4.36
CA ARG A 63 0.64 15.95 5.82
C ARG A 63 -0.01 14.65 6.26
N VAL A 64 -0.91 14.10 5.45
CA VAL A 64 -1.54 12.79 5.71
C VAL A 64 -0.49 11.69 5.57
N SER A 65 0.28 11.70 4.49
CA SER A 65 1.35 10.71 4.27
C SER A 65 2.36 10.70 5.42
N ASP A 66 2.84 11.89 5.84
CA ASP A 66 3.81 12.04 6.93
C ASP A 66 3.21 11.68 8.29
N GLY A 67 1.96 12.05 8.54
CA GLY A 67 1.23 11.65 9.75
C GLY A 67 1.08 10.14 9.87
N ARG A 68 0.76 9.46 8.76
CA ARG A 68 0.68 7.99 8.71
C ARG A 68 2.04 7.33 8.94
N ALA A 69 3.13 7.93 8.47
CA ALA A 69 4.47 7.43 8.77
C ALA A 69 4.77 7.49 10.29
N GLN A 70 4.29 8.53 10.99
CA GLN A 70 4.38 8.62 12.45
C GLN A 70 3.50 7.58 13.15
N ASP A 71 2.27 7.34 12.66
CA ASP A 71 1.40 6.27 13.15
C ASP A 71 2.08 4.91 13.04
N VAL A 72 2.78 4.66 11.92
CA VAL A 72 3.55 3.41 11.71
C VAL A 72 4.64 3.25 12.76
N GLY A 73 5.45 4.28 13.00
CA GLY A 73 6.48 4.28 14.05
C GLY A 73 5.88 3.98 15.42
N PHE A 74 4.78 4.66 15.78
CA PHE A 74 4.05 4.41 17.01
C PHE A 74 3.55 2.96 17.12
N LEU A 75 2.96 2.42 16.06
CA LEU A 75 2.48 1.03 16.05
C LEU A 75 3.63 0.04 16.21
N LEU A 76 4.76 0.27 15.57
CA LEU A 76 5.94 -0.57 15.74
C LEU A 76 6.43 -0.55 17.19
N ASP A 77 6.50 0.62 17.82
CA ASP A 77 6.86 0.74 19.23
C ASP A 77 5.90 -0.04 20.13
N ARG A 78 4.61 0.01 19.82
CA ARG A 78 3.56 -0.68 20.61
C ARG A 78 3.49 -2.18 20.35
N LEU A 79 3.93 -2.65 19.19
CA LEU A 79 3.85 -4.07 18.82
C LEU A 79 5.15 -4.83 19.09
N THR A 80 6.31 -4.18 18.93
CA THR A 80 7.63 -4.82 19.03
C THR A 80 8.45 -4.36 20.25
N GLY A 81 7.99 -3.32 20.95
CA GLY A 81 8.66 -2.82 22.15
C GLY A 81 8.56 -3.75 23.37
N PRO A 82 9.29 -3.44 24.44
CA PRO A 82 9.40 -4.31 25.64
C PRO A 82 8.08 -4.51 26.38
N HIS A 83 7.11 -3.61 26.19
CA HIS A 83 5.76 -3.69 26.76
C HIS A 83 4.71 -3.69 25.64
N SER A 84 4.79 -4.73 24.80
CA SER A 84 3.87 -4.84 23.66
C SER A 84 2.40 -4.80 24.08
N ALA A 85 1.60 -4.05 23.32
CA ALA A 85 0.17 -3.99 23.48
C ALA A 85 -0.56 -5.26 23.01
N TRP A 86 0.13 -6.14 22.29
CA TRP A 86 -0.43 -7.37 21.76
C TRP A 86 0.17 -8.60 22.45
N ARG A 87 -0.66 -9.43 23.05
CA ARG A 87 -0.22 -10.60 23.83
C ARG A 87 0.55 -11.64 23.02
N TYR A 88 0.43 -11.64 21.70
CA TYR A 88 1.13 -12.56 20.79
C TYR A 88 2.30 -11.89 20.04
N SER A 89 2.83 -10.81 20.56
CA SER A 89 3.93 -10.05 19.93
C SER A 89 5.19 -10.89 19.67
N TRP A 90 5.37 -11.98 20.41
CA TRP A 90 6.42 -12.96 20.18
C TRP A 90 6.36 -13.66 18.80
N LEU A 91 5.23 -13.57 18.09
CA LEU A 91 5.08 -14.02 16.70
C LEU A 91 5.67 -13.02 15.69
N ILE A 92 5.92 -11.79 16.10
CA ILE A 92 6.43 -10.74 15.22
C ILE A 92 7.96 -10.85 15.15
N ASP A 93 8.48 -11.03 13.95
CA ASP A 93 9.90 -10.86 13.69
C ASP A 93 10.18 -9.37 13.42
N ALA A 94 10.77 -8.71 14.40
CA ALA A 94 11.05 -7.27 14.33
C ALA A 94 12.17 -6.90 13.34
N GLN A 95 12.82 -7.89 12.72
CA GLN A 95 13.85 -7.71 11.69
C GLN A 95 13.30 -7.98 10.27
N ARG A 96 12.00 -8.22 10.13
CA ARG A 96 11.34 -8.53 8.86
C ARG A 96 9.98 -7.87 8.77
N ILE A 97 9.98 -6.53 8.74
CA ILE A 97 8.77 -5.72 8.73
C ILE A 97 8.56 -5.12 7.35
N GLY A 98 7.44 -5.45 6.74
CA GLY A 98 7.00 -4.86 5.47
C GLY A 98 5.78 -3.96 5.65
N MET A 99 5.65 -2.97 4.76
CA MET A 99 4.46 -2.13 4.66
C MET A 99 3.97 -2.08 3.22
N ALA A 100 2.66 -2.27 3.04
CA ALA A 100 2.00 -2.02 1.77
C ALA A 100 0.81 -1.09 2.00
N GLY A 101 0.45 -0.32 0.98
CA GLY A 101 -0.74 0.51 1.06
C GLY A 101 -1.26 0.93 -0.29
N HIS A 102 -2.53 1.28 -0.32
CA HIS A 102 -3.21 1.79 -1.50
C HIS A 102 -3.29 3.32 -1.47
N SER A 103 -3.09 3.97 -2.62
CA SER A 103 -3.23 5.42 -2.74
C SER A 103 -2.34 6.16 -1.73
N ILE A 104 -2.88 7.04 -0.89
CA ILE A 104 -2.14 7.70 0.19
C ILE A 104 -1.48 6.70 1.16
N GLY A 105 -2.04 5.49 1.31
CA GLY A 105 -1.42 4.41 2.07
C GLY A 105 -0.14 3.89 1.43
N GLY A 106 -0.06 3.89 0.09
CA GLY A 106 1.15 3.59 -0.66
C GLY A 106 2.21 4.68 -0.54
N ALA A 107 1.78 5.95 -0.62
CA ALA A 107 2.64 7.08 -0.30
C ALA A 107 3.19 7.00 1.13
N ALA A 108 2.33 6.65 2.09
CA ALA A 108 2.72 6.47 3.48
C ALA A 108 3.71 5.31 3.69
N ALA A 109 3.66 4.25 2.85
CA ALA A 109 4.65 3.18 2.93
C ALA A 109 6.06 3.69 2.61
N SER A 110 6.19 4.50 1.55
CA SER A 110 7.46 5.12 1.18
C SER A 110 7.94 6.14 2.24
N ALA A 111 7.03 6.96 2.78
CA ALA A 111 7.32 7.92 3.84
C ALA A 111 7.74 7.21 5.15
N ALA A 112 7.06 6.12 5.51
CA ALA A 112 7.42 5.32 6.68
C ALA A 112 8.79 4.66 6.53
N MET A 113 9.14 4.12 5.35
CA MET A 113 10.48 3.62 5.08
C MET A 113 11.54 4.70 5.24
N ALA A 114 11.27 5.94 4.78
CA ALA A 114 12.20 7.05 4.92
C ALA A 114 12.38 7.46 6.39
N ALA A 115 11.32 7.43 7.19
CA ALA A 115 11.29 7.91 8.57
C ALA A 115 11.74 6.85 9.59
N ASP A 116 11.50 5.56 9.33
CA ASP A 116 11.75 4.49 10.30
C ASP A 116 12.54 3.33 9.64
N PRO A 117 13.79 3.10 10.06
CA PRO A 117 14.64 2.05 9.50
C PRO A 117 14.15 0.63 9.80
N ARG A 118 13.17 0.46 10.68
CA ARG A 118 12.56 -0.86 10.98
C ARG A 118 11.62 -1.34 9.88
N VAL A 119 11.20 -0.46 8.95
CA VAL A 119 10.39 -0.88 7.80
C VAL A 119 11.33 -1.36 6.70
N ASP A 120 11.50 -2.67 6.56
CA ASP A 120 12.51 -3.31 5.71
C ASP A 120 12.13 -3.36 4.23
N ALA A 121 10.84 -3.36 3.91
CA ALA A 121 10.35 -3.47 2.53
C ALA A 121 9.03 -2.72 2.35
N GLY A 122 8.82 -2.05 1.21
CA GLY A 122 7.62 -1.26 0.93
C GLY A 122 6.94 -1.61 -0.37
N VAL A 123 5.60 -1.52 -0.39
CA VAL A 123 4.79 -1.59 -1.60
C VAL A 123 3.88 -0.36 -1.67
N ASN A 124 4.01 0.38 -2.74
CA ASN A 124 3.12 1.46 -3.09
C ASN A 124 2.14 0.98 -4.18
N MET A 125 0.88 0.83 -3.83
CA MET A 125 -0.20 0.50 -4.76
C MET A 125 -0.93 1.78 -5.18
N ASP A 126 -0.55 2.30 -6.34
CA ASP A 126 -1.17 3.44 -7.04
C ASP A 126 -1.23 4.75 -6.22
N GLY A 127 -0.19 5.01 -5.43
CA GLY A 127 -0.10 6.21 -4.60
C GLY A 127 0.90 7.23 -5.11
N THR A 128 0.46 8.49 -5.27
CA THR A 128 1.35 9.64 -5.53
C THR A 128 2.35 9.81 -4.40
N LEU A 129 3.63 9.97 -4.70
CA LEU A 129 4.67 10.24 -3.70
C LEU A 129 4.64 11.72 -3.28
N PHE A 130 3.71 12.08 -2.39
CA PHE A 130 3.55 13.46 -1.89
C PHE A 130 4.76 13.94 -1.09
N THR A 131 5.45 13.04 -0.42
CA THR A 131 6.71 13.30 0.28
C THR A 131 7.83 12.69 -0.54
N PRO A 132 8.78 13.49 -1.05
CA PRO A 132 9.87 12.97 -1.86
C PRO A 132 10.74 11.97 -1.10
N ILE A 133 11.23 10.97 -1.81
CA ILE A 133 12.29 10.07 -1.30
C ILE A 133 13.53 10.92 -0.97
N PRO A 134 14.15 10.73 0.19
CA PRO A 134 15.38 11.43 0.54
C PRO A 134 16.47 11.29 -0.53
N GLU A 135 17.35 12.29 -0.67
CA GLU A 135 18.48 12.23 -1.61
C GLU A 135 19.42 11.04 -1.33
N GLY A 136 19.52 10.62 -0.07
CA GLY A 136 20.28 9.46 0.35
C GLY A 136 19.57 8.13 0.15
N GLY A 137 18.40 8.10 -0.51
CA GLY A 137 17.62 6.91 -0.76
C GLY A 137 16.88 6.36 0.47
N LEU A 138 16.56 5.09 0.43
CA LEU A 138 15.89 4.34 1.49
C LEU A 138 16.84 3.38 2.23
N GLY A 139 18.16 3.59 2.11
CA GLY A 139 19.17 2.74 2.75
C GLY A 139 19.25 1.34 2.12
N GLY A 140 19.11 1.25 0.80
CA GLY A 140 19.15 -0.01 0.06
C GLY A 140 17.91 -0.89 0.21
N ARG A 141 16.86 -0.42 0.91
CA ARG A 141 15.64 -1.19 1.15
C ARG A 141 14.74 -1.23 -0.10
N PRO A 142 14.11 -2.39 -0.38
CA PRO A 142 13.34 -2.61 -1.60
C PRO A 142 11.99 -1.88 -1.59
N LEU A 143 11.61 -1.36 -2.77
CA LEU A 143 10.29 -0.76 -3.01
C LEU A 143 9.67 -1.31 -4.29
N LEU A 144 8.45 -1.83 -4.19
CA LEU A 144 7.59 -2.15 -5.31
C LEU A 144 6.58 -1.02 -5.53
N MET A 145 6.49 -0.53 -6.76
CA MET A 145 5.49 0.42 -7.22
C MET A 145 4.56 -0.29 -8.20
N LEU A 146 3.30 -0.49 -7.83
CA LEU A 146 2.28 -1.20 -8.59
C LEU A 146 1.13 -0.24 -8.89
N GLY A 147 1.07 0.27 -10.11
CA GLY A 147 0.13 1.32 -10.52
C GLY A 147 -1.01 0.82 -11.39
N GLY A 148 -2.04 1.63 -11.48
CA GLY A 148 -3.16 1.48 -12.41
C GLY A 148 -2.77 1.74 -13.86
N ASP A 149 -3.73 1.55 -14.75
CA ASP A 149 -3.58 1.81 -16.18
C ASP A 149 -3.61 3.33 -16.44
N PRO A 150 -2.52 3.92 -16.91
CA PRO A 150 -2.50 5.36 -17.18
C PRO A 150 -3.49 5.79 -18.30
N ALA A 151 -3.95 4.85 -19.14
CA ALA A 151 -4.95 5.13 -20.16
C ALA A 151 -6.35 5.40 -19.57
N LEU A 152 -6.58 5.07 -18.30
CA LEU A 152 -7.84 5.32 -17.58
C LEU A 152 -7.84 6.62 -16.77
N LEU A 153 -6.70 7.32 -16.72
CA LEU A 153 -6.60 8.60 -16.02
C LEU A 153 -7.27 9.72 -16.83
N PRO A 154 -7.83 10.74 -16.15
CA PRO A 154 -8.35 11.93 -16.84
C PRO A 154 -7.27 12.58 -17.72
N PRO A 155 -7.62 13.14 -18.90
CA PRO A 155 -6.65 13.69 -19.85
C PRO A 155 -5.78 14.83 -19.31
N ASP A 156 -6.27 15.54 -18.29
CA ASP A 156 -5.60 16.64 -17.59
C ASP A 156 -4.87 16.20 -16.31
N PHE A 157 -4.94 14.90 -15.97
CA PHE A 157 -4.21 14.37 -14.83
C PHE A 157 -2.71 14.22 -15.18
N SER A 158 -1.88 14.76 -14.32
CA SER A 158 -0.43 14.62 -14.42
C SER A 158 0.16 14.37 -13.05
N ASP A 159 0.83 13.23 -12.89
CA ASP A 159 1.60 12.89 -11.69
C ASP A 159 2.95 12.33 -12.15
N THR A 160 4.02 13.09 -11.92
CA THR A 160 5.40 12.70 -12.22
C THR A 160 6.15 12.23 -10.98
N SER A 161 5.45 12.06 -9.86
CA SER A 161 6.09 11.78 -8.58
C SER A 161 6.91 10.49 -8.57
N TRP A 162 6.48 9.48 -9.32
CA TRP A 162 7.22 8.23 -9.45
C TRP A 162 8.47 8.39 -10.31
N GLU A 163 8.37 9.09 -11.45
CA GLU A 163 9.51 9.43 -12.32
C GLU A 163 10.57 10.23 -11.56
N ASP A 164 10.13 11.26 -10.84
CA ASP A 164 11.00 12.21 -10.14
C ASP A 164 11.75 11.55 -8.97
N ASN A 165 11.13 10.56 -8.34
CA ASN A 165 11.70 9.85 -7.22
C ASN A 165 12.42 8.55 -7.59
N TRP A 166 12.21 8.01 -8.80
CA TRP A 166 12.85 6.78 -9.25
C TRP A 166 14.38 6.78 -9.12
N PRO A 167 15.11 7.85 -9.49
CA PRO A 167 16.56 7.89 -9.35
C PRO A 167 17.07 7.83 -7.91
N ARG A 168 16.23 8.23 -6.94
CA ARG A 168 16.58 8.25 -5.52
C ARG A 168 16.40 6.90 -4.83
N LEU A 169 15.70 5.96 -5.45
CA LEU A 169 15.55 4.61 -4.92
C LEU A 169 16.87 3.85 -5.11
N ASP A 170 17.55 3.55 -4.03
CA ASP A 170 18.91 3.00 -3.97
C ASP A 170 18.96 1.49 -3.76
N GLY A 171 17.81 0.85 -3.48
CA GLY A 171 17.65 -0.58 -3.31
C GLY A 171 17.04 -1.28 -4.54
N TRP A 172 16.64 -2.54 -4.34
CA TRP A 172 15.82 -3.24 -5.33
C TRP A 172 14.52 -2.48 -5.56
N LYS A 173 14.15 -2.30 -6.81
CA LYS A 173 12.96 -1.54 -7.18
C LYS A 173 12.32 -2.11 -8.44
N ARG A 174 10.98 -2.03 -8.52
CA ARG A 174 10.20 -2.33 -9.72
C ARG A 174 9.08 -1.31 -9.85
N TRP A 175 8.84 -0.91 -11.07
CA TRP A 175 7.67 -0.12 -11.44
C TRP A 175 6.83 -0.94 -12.42
N LEU A 176 5.65 -1.32 -11.97
CA LEU A 176 4.68 -2.10 -12.71
C LEU A 176 3.38 -1.31 -12.86
N THR A 177 2.68 -1.49 -13.98
CA THR A 177 1.29 -1.05 -14.12
C THR A 177 0.43 -2.22 -14.56
N VAL A 178 -0.86 -2.15 -14.26
CA VAL A 178 -1.83 -3.21 -14.58
C VAL A 178 -2.82 -2.65 -15.58
N THR A 179 -2.77 -3.13 -16.81
CA THR A 179 -3.68 -2.73 -17.88
C THR A 179 -5.13 -3.00 -17.51
N GLY A 180 -6.00 -2.02 -17.69
CA GLY A 180 -7.42 -2.10 -17.34
C GLY A 180 -7.72 -1.94 -15.84
N ALA A 181 -6.71 -1.73 -15.00
CA ALA A 181 -6.88 -1.47 -13.57
C ALA A 181 -6.98 0.04 -13.32
N GLY A 182 -8.13 0.51 -12.90
CA GLY A 182 -8.28 1.87 -12.37
C GLY A 182 -7.79 2.00 -10.94
N HIS A 183 -7.79 3.22 -10.39
CA HIS A 183 -7.32 3.50 -9.03
C HIS A 183 -7.88 2.57 -7.93
N PRO A 184 -9.18 2.20 -7.92
CA PRO A 184 -9.74 1.29 -6.91
C PRO A 184 -9.30 -0.17 -7.04
N ALA A 185 -8.67 -0.58 -8.15
CA ALA A 185 -8.37 -1.97 -8.49
C ALA A 185 -7.55 -2.72 -7.41
N PHE A 186 -6.76 -2.00 -6.63
CA PHE A 186 -5.90 -2.54 -5.58
C PHE A 186 -6.58 -2.67 -4.22
N THR A 187 -7.92 -2.55 -4.19
CA THR A 187 -8.77 -2.67 -3.00
C THR A 187 -9.83 -3.74 -3.18
N ASP A 188 -10.62 -4.02 -2.15
CA ASP A 188 -11.72 -4.98 -2.22
C ASP A 188 -12.96 -4.44 -2.94
N TRP A 189 -13.02 -3.14 -3.23
CA TRP A 189 -14.21 -2.52 -3.82
C TRP A 189 -14.62 -3.08 -5.18
N PRO A 190 -13.71 -3.30 -6.15
CA PRO A 190 -14.13 -3.85 -7.44
C PRO A 190 -14.71 -5.26 -7.34
N VAL A 191 -14.16 -6.12 -6.48
CA VAL A 191 -14.71 -7.47 -6.31
C VAL A 191 -16.07 -7.45 -5.65
N LEU A 192 -16.26 -6.59 -4.64
CA LEU A 192 -17.56 -6.41 -3.98
C LEU A 192 -18.60 -5.79 -4.94
N GLY A 193 -18.16 -4.86 -5.78
CA GLY A 193 -19.00 -4.28 -6.83
C GLY A 193 -19.46 -5.31 -7.85
N ASP A 194 -18.55 -6.15 -8.35
CA ASP A 194 -18.86 -7.23 -9.29
C ASP A 194 -19.87 -8.23 -8.68
N GLU A 195 -19.64 -8.65 -7.43
CA GLU A 195 -20.56 -9.57 -6.72
C GLU A 195 -21.94 -8.96 -6.47
N ALA A 196 -22.01 -7.66 -6.23
CA ALA A 196 -23.25 -6.93 -6.05
C ALA A 196 -23.97 -6.56 -7.37
N GLY A 197 -23.34 -6.84 -8.52
CA GLY A 197 -23.85 -6.48 -9.85
C GLY A 197 -23.67 -5.00 -10.22
N TYR A 198 -22.77 -4.31 -9.53
CA TYR A 198 -22.37 -2.91 -9.77
C TYR A 198 -20.87 -2.80 -10.02
N PRO A 199 -20.38 -3.27 -11.20
CA PRO A 199 -18.95 -3.21 -11.50
C PRO A 199 -18.45 -1.76 -11.46
N HIS A 200 -17.21 -1.59 -10.99
CA HIS A 200 -16.67 -0.24 -10.83
C HIS A 200 -16.31 0.36 -12.20
N PRO A 201 -16.87 1.53 -12.57
CA PRO A 201 -16.76 2.07 -13.93
C PRO A 201 -15.31 2.43 -14.33
N GLU A 202 -14.50 2.78 -13.37
CA GLU A 202 -13.08 3.14 -13.59
C GLU A 202 -12.14 1.93 -13.62
N THR A 203 -12.65 0.70 -13.50
CA THR A 203 -11.84 -0.51 -13.49
C THR A 203 -12.41 -1.54 -14.45
N PRO A 204 -12.09 -1.44 -15.77
CA PRO A 204 -12.52 -2.43 -16.77
C PRO A 204 -12.04 -3.86 -16.47
N LEU A 205 -10.90 -4.01 -15.82
CA LEU A 205 -10.42 -5.29 -15.33
C LEU A 205 -11.34 -5.78 -14.21
N SER A 206 -11.81 -7.04 -14.27
CA SER A 206 -12.71 -7.57 -13.25
C SER A 206 -12.09 -7.51 -11.85
N GLY A 207 -12.93 -7.29 -10.83
CA GLY A 207 -12.47 -7.23 -9.44
C GLY A 207 -11.72 -8.48 -9.00
N THR A 208 -12.20 -9.66 -9.39
CA THR A 208 -11.50 -10.94 -9.13
C THR A 208 -10.11 -10.98 -9.74
N ARG A 209 -9.94 -10.51 -10.98
CA ARG A 209 -8.64 -10.49 -11.64
C ARG A 209 -7.70 -9.47 -11.02
N SER A 210 -8.20 -8.27 -10.72
CA SER A 210 -7.45 -7.23 -10.00
C SER A 210 -6.90 -7.74 -8.67
N GLN A 211 -7.73 -8.43 -7.89
CA GLN A 211 -7.35 -9.05 -6.63
C GLN A 211 -6.29 -10.15 -6.80
N GLN A 212 -6.44 -11.00 -7.82
CA GLN A 212 -5.45 -12.06 -8.11
C GLN A 212 -4.08 -11.46 -8.38
N ILE A 213 -4.00 -10.42 -9.22
CA ILE A 213 -2.75 -9.74 -9.55
C ILE A 213 -2.17 -9.07 -8.30
N THR A 214 -2.96 -8.28 -7.58
CA THR A 214 -2.51 -7.57 -6.38
C THR A 214 -1.90 -8.54 -5.36
N ARG A 215 -2.62 -9.61 -4.99
CA ARG A 215 -2.14 -10.62 -4.04
C ARG A 215 -0.88 -11.34 -4.54
N ALA A 216 -0.84 -11.65 -5.83
CA ALA A 216 0.28 -12.37 -6.42
C ALA A 216 1.58 -11.55 -6.40
N TYR A 217 1.52 -10.27 -6.77
CA TYR A 217 2.70 -9.42 -6.85
C TYR A 217 3.14 -8.89 -5.47
N VAL A 218 2.20 -8.47 -4.63
CA VAL A 218 2.51 -8.04 -3.25
C VAL A 218 3.03 -9.21 -2.42
N GLY A 219 2.39 -10.39 -2.53
CA GLY A 219 2.86 -11.60 -1.85
C GLY A 219 4.25 -12.05 -2.31
N ALA A 220 4.49 -12.08 -3.64
CA ALA A 220 5.80 -12.42 -4.21
C ALA A 220 6.89 -11.45 -3.74
N PHE A 221 6.58 -10.14 -3.66
CA PHE A 221 7.52 -9.13 -3.19
C PHE A 221 7.92 -9.36 -1.73
N PHE A 222 6.96 -9.56 -0.84
CA PHE A 222 7.27 -9.83 0.56
C PHE A 222 7.94 -11.19 0.77
N ASP A 223 7.54 -12.24 0.03
CA ASP A 223 8.19 -13.54 0.08
C ASP A 223 9.67 -13.43 -0.32
N LEU A 224 10.00 -12.62 -1.36
CA LEU A 224 11.37 -12.37 -1.78
C LEU A 224 12.17 -11.61 -0.72
N HIS A 225 11.67 -10.45 -0.29
CA HIS A 225 12.46 -9.50 0.48
C HIS A 225 12.42 -9.71 1.99
N LEU A 226 11.37 -10.32 2.52
CA LEU A 226 11.27 -10.59 3.96
C LEU A 226 11.59 -12.04 4.32
N ARG A 227 11.50 -12.98 3.35
CA ARG A 227 11.69 -14.42 3.61
C ARG A 227 12.80 -15.05 2.77
N GLY A 228 13.36 -14.30 1.81
CA GLY A 228 14.39 -14.82 0.90
C GLY A 228 13.91 -15.91 -0.05
N MET A 229 12.60 -15.98 -0.31
CA MET A 229 12.02 -16.98 -1.22
C MET A 229 12.13 -16.50 -2.67
N PRO A 230 12.43 -17.38 -3.63
CA PRO A 230 12.45 -17.00 -5.04
C PRO A 230 11.09 -16.48 -5.52
N ALA A 231 11.10 -15.39 -6.28
CA ALA A 231 9.87 -14.75 -6.79
C ALA A 231 10.01 -14.42 -8.30
N PRO A 232 10.09 -15.43 -9.19
CA PRO A 232 10.35 -15.21 -10.63
C PRO A 232 9.28 -14.33 -11.33
N ARG A 233 8.10 -14.19 -10.73
CA ARG A 233 7.06 -13.25 -11.20
C ARG A 233 7.52 -11.79 -11.20
N LEU A 234 8.49 -11.43 -10.39
CA LEU A 234 9.06 -10.08 -10.28
C LEU A 234 10.25 -9.84 -11.23
N ASP A 235 10.69 -10.86 -11.96
CA ASP A 235 11.85 -10.76 -12.84
C ASP A 235 11.48 -10.22 -14.25
N GLY A 236 10.20 -10.32 -14.65
CA GLY A 236 9.73 -9.82 -15.94
C GLY A 236 8.29 -10.28 -16.26
N PRO A 237 7.78 -9.87 -17.43
CA PRO A 237 6.43 -10.22 -17.88
C PRO A 237 6.22 -11.73 -17.94
N THR A 238 5.02 -12.18 -17.56
CA THR A 238 4.64 -13.59 -17.59
C THR A 238 3.37 -13.79 -18.42
N ALA A 239 3.25 -14.96 -19.07
CA ALA A 239 2.02 -15.32 -19.80
C ALA A 239 0.81 -15.51 -18.86
N ALA A 240 1.04 -15.72 -17.56
CA ALA A 240 -0.02 -15.85 -16.56
C ALA A 240 -0.65 -14.49 -16.19
N ASP A 241 0.10 -13.39 -16.37
CA ASP A 241 -0.33 -12.04 -16.03
C ASP A 241 -0.04 -11.07 -17.19
N PRO A 242 -0.70 -11.25 -18.36
CA PRO A 242 -0.43 -10.43 -19.54
C PRO A 242 -0.81 -8.96 -19.34
N GLU A 243 -1.63 -8.65 -18.33
CA GLU A 243 -2.03 -7.29 -17.98
C GLU A 243 -0.92 -6.52 -17.26
N VAL A 244 0.09 -7.21 -16.71
CA VAL A 244 1.15 -6.56 -15.93
C VAL A 244 2.29 -6.11 -16.84
N VAL A 245 2.49 -4.81 -16.90
CA VAL A 245 3.52 -4.14 -17.70
C VAL A 245 4.67 -3.72 -16.80
N PHE A 246 5.89 -4.12 -17.16
CA PHE A 246 7.12 -3.72 -16.48
C PHE A 246 7.70 -2.48 -17.15
N HIS A 247 7.76 -1.35 -16.44
CA HIS A 247 8.29 -0.10 -16.98
C HIS A 247 9.78 0.04 -16.76
N ARG A 248 10.25 -0.26 -15.55
CA ARG A 248 11.65 -0.11 -15.15
C ARG A 248 12.05 -1.17 -14.14
N SER A 249 13.30 -1.56 -14.18
CA SER A 249 13.94 -2.51 -13.27
C SER A 249 15.26 -1.97 -12.75
#